data_31982e80b5736b7a92f434f7964886d3
#
_entry.id   31982e80b5736b7a92f434f7964886d3
#
_cell.length_a   1.000
_cell.length_b   1.000
_cell.length_c   1.000
_cell.angle_alpha   90.00
_cell.angle_beta   90.00
_cell.angle_gamma   90.00
#
_symmetry.space_group_name_H-M   'P 1'
#
loop_
_entity.id
_entity.type
_entity.pdbx_description
1 polymer ?
#
loop_
_entity_poly.entity_id
_entity_poly.type
_entity_poly.pdbx_seq_one_letter_code
_entity_poly.pdbx_strand_id
1 'polypeptide(L)'
;PARRAQFWAGKLGLAAGDVQRLMSDAVAFRNTLRARLMKYGGPGYVTPEPSSFPALQETAAMILACGAIPMYAWLDGTNSGESDAELLLDFFAGTPGFGLNIVPDRNWNLRDPSERALKVRKLNEIVSKARERHIPLSAGTEINNAAQPMVDHFDSPELRPHAEAFLDGGLILWGHSLLLRHGGFGYNSPQAHSAFGGDVAARNAFFREAGARPVPHGSALHNLRAASKAGDPKAVLRALET
;
A
#
# COMPACT_ATOMS: atom_id res chain seq x y z
N PRO A 1 20.14 -37.71 1.93
CA PRO A 1 19.32 -36.78 2.74
C PRO A 1 20.03 -36.34 4.03
N ALA A 2 20.51 -37.27 4.87
CA ALA A 2 21.12 -36.94 6.19
C ALA A 2 22.35 -36.00 6.09
N ARG A 3 23.26 -36.19 5.14
CA ARG A 3 24.43 -35.35 4.94
C ARG A 3 24.06 -33.89 4.55
N ARG A 4 22.99 -33.70 3.75
CA ARG A 4 22.48 -32.37 3.43
C ARG A 4 21.83 -31.71 4.65
N ALA A 5 21.07 -32.44 5.44
CA ALA A 5 20.47 -31.90 6.67
C ALA A 5 21.55 -31.47 7.66
N GLN A 6 22.62 -32.27 7.80
CA GLN A 6 23.74 -31.95 8.69
C GLN A 6 24.51 -30.68 8.22
N PHE A 7 24.74 -30.52 6.90
CA PHE A 7 25.34 -29.30 6.34
C PHE A 7 24.52 -28.06 6.67
N TRP A 8 23.22 -28.10 6.41
CA TRP A 8 22.33 -26.97 6.68
C TRP A 8 22.11 -26.72 8.16
N ALA A 9 22.15 -27.76 9.01
CA ALA A 9 22.08 -27.64 10.45
C ALA A 9 23.17 -26.72 11.00
N GLY A 10 24.41 -26.92 10.55
CA GLY A 10 25.53 -26.07 10.94
C GLY A 10 25.39 -24.63 10.42
N LYS A 11 24.85 -24.42 9.22
CA LYS A 11 24.65 -23.08 8.65
C LYS A 11 23.48 -22.32 9.28
N LEU A 12 22.44 -23.03 9.70
CA LEU A 12 21.21 -22.43 10.25
C LEU A 12 21.21 -22.34 11.78
N GLY A 13 22.19 -22.95 12.47
CA GLY A 13 22.19 -23.06 13.92
C GLY A 13 20.97 -23.84 14.44
N LEU A 14 20.59 -24.94 13.76
CA LEU A 14 19.46 -25.79 14.10
C LEU A 14 19.90 -27.24 14.29
N ALA A 15 19.09 -28.06 14.97
CA ALA A 15 19.34 -29.50 15.04
C ALA A 15 19.13 -30.16 13.67
N ALA A 16 19.95 -31.16 13.33
CA ALA A 16 19.87 -31.84 12.02
C ALA A 16 18.49 -32.50 11.76
N GLY A 17 17.83 -33.00 12.81
CA GLY A 17 16.48 -33.57 12.73
C GLY A 17 15.43 -32.52 12.37
N ASP A 18 15.56 -31.30 12.88
CA ASP A 18 14.65 -30.17 12.56
C ASP A 18 14.83 -29.74 11.11
N VAL A 19 16.10 -29.63 10.67
CA VAL A 19 16.42 -29.31 9.28
C VAL A 19 15.89 -30.39 8.34
N GLN A 20 15.99 -31.65 8.70
CA GLN A 20 15.46 -32.75 7.89
C GLN A 20 13.93 -32.64 7.74
N ARG A 21 13.21 -32.28 8.80
CA ARG A 21 11.77 -32.00 8.74
C ARG A 21 11.47 -30.79 7.87
N LEU A 22 12.21 -29.69 8.04
CA LEU A 22 12.07 -28.50 7.21
C LEU A 22 12.30 -28.78 5.71
N MET A 23 13.26 -29.62 5.39
CA MET A 23 13.58 -29.99 4.00
C MET A 23 12.48 -30.79 3.30
N SER A 24 11.52 -31.37 4.02
CA SER A 24 10.34 -32.01 3.43
C SER A 24 9.29 -30.97 2.96
N ASP A 25 9.34 -29.75 3.47
CA ASP A 25 8.57 -28.60 3.00
C ASP A 25 9.51 -27.58 2.34
N ALA A 26 9.51 -27.53 1.02
CA ALA A 26 10.41 -26.67 0.25
C ALA A 26 10.14 -25.16 0.49
N VAL A 27 8.92 -24.78 0.84
CA VAL A 27 8.56 -23.38 1.12
C VAL A 27 9.07 -22.99 2.50
N ALA A 28 8.77 -23.78 3.52
CA ALA A 28 9.24 -23.55 4.89
C ALA A 28 10.77 -23.54 4.95
N PHE A 29 11.43 -24.46 4.24
CA PHE A 29 12.89 -24.51 4.19
C PHE A 29 13.49 -23.24 3.54
N ARG A 30 12.99 -22.80 2.38
CA ARG A 30 13.46 -21.56 1.73
C ARG A 30 13.22 -20.34 2.59
N ASN A 31 12.08 -20.23 3.25
CA ASN A 31 11.78 -19.13 4.16
C ASN A 31 12.75 -19.12 5.34
N THR A 32 13.08 -20.26 5.90
CA THR A 32 14.07 -20.41 6.99
C THR A 32 15.47 -20.00 6.51
N LEU A 33 15.89 -20.45 5.33
CA LEU A 33 17.17 -20.04 4.73
C LEU A 33 17.23 -18.51 4.58
N ARG A 34 16.21 -17.91 3.97
CA ARG A 34 16.12 -16.45 3.80
C ARG A 34 16.17 -15.71 5.14
N ALA A 35 15.39 -16.17 6.12
CA ALA A 35 15.29 -15.50 7.41
C ALA A 35 16.60 -15.53 8.19
N ARG A 36 17.30 -16.66 8.19
CA ARG A 36 18.51 -16.86 9.00
C ARG A 36 19.81 -16.44 8.30
N LEU A 37 19.85 -16.52 6.97
CA LEU A 37 21.10 -16.28 6.25
C LEU A 37 21.14 -14.95 5.50
N MET A 38 19.97 -14.40 5.08
CA MET A 38 19.94 -13.26 4.15
C MET A 38 19.32 -12.00 4.75
N LYS A 39 18.57 -12.11 5.86
CA LYS A 39 18.03 -10.92 6.55
C LYS A 39 19.07 -10.32 7.48
N TYR A 40 18.77 -9.11 7.98
CA TYR A 40 19.61 -8.39 8.95
C TYR A 40 20.10 -9.31 10.06
N GLY A 41 21.40 -9.30 10.33
CA GLY A 41 22.07 -10.19 11.28
C GLY A 41 22.45 -11.57 10.73
N GLY A 42 22.02 -11.94 9.54
CA GLY A 42 22.44 -13.18 8.86
C GLY A 42 23.80 -13.04 8.17
N PRO A 43 24.55 -14.16 8.02
CA PRO A 43 25.91 -14.13 7.46
C PRO A 43 25.99 -13.71 5.98
N GLY A 44 24.89 -13.76 5.25
CA GLY A 44 24.79 -13.28 3.86
C GLY A 44 24.11 -11.92 3.74
N TYR A 45 23.83 -11.24 4.87
CA TYR A 45 23.28 -9.88 4.81
C TYR A 45 24.37 -8.89 4.42
N VAL A 46 24.09 -8.12 3.40
CA VAL A 46 24.93 -6.99 3.00
C VAL A 46 24.20 -5.72 3.42
N THR A 47 24.84 -4.92 4.27
CA THR A 47 24.28 -3.62 4.68
C THR A 47 24.20 -2.73 3.44
N PRO A 48 23.01 -2.22 3.10
CA PRO A 48 22.89 -1.32 1.98
C PRO A 48 23.65 -0.01 2.26
N GLU A 49 24.36 0.49 1.26
CA GLU A 49 24.90 1.84 1.31
C GLU A 49 23.81 2.89 1.07
N PRO A 50 23.98 4.15 1.51
CA PRO A 50 23.02 5.21 1.24
C PRO A 50 22.67 5.36 -0.26
N SER A 51 23.64 5.08 -1.14
CA SER A 51 23.45 5.10 -2.60
C SER A 51 22.68 3.90 -3.17
N SER A 52 22.41 2.87 -2.36
CA SER A 52 21.66 1.67 -2.80
C SER A 52 20.18 1.95 -3.07
N PHE A 53 19.65 3.04 -2.52
CA PHE A 53 18.26 3.46 -2.69
C PHE A 53 18.20 4.92 -3.12
N PRO A 54 17.29 5.28 -4.05
CA PRO A 54 17.06 6.68 -4.39
C PRO A 54 16.50 7.43 -3.18
N ALA A 55 16.75 8.73 -3.10
CA ALA A 55 16.13 9.56 -2.08
C ALA A 55 14.60 9.58 -2.22
N LEU A 56 13.89 9.70 -1.09
CA LEU A 56 12.43 9.74 -1.09
C LEU A 56 11.88 10.82 -2.01
N GLN A 57 12.48 12.02 -1.97
CA GLN A 57 12.07 13.16 -2.79
C GLN A 57 12.23 12.88 -4.29
N GLU A 58 13.31 12.22 -4.69
CA GLU A 58 13.55 11.82 -6.08
C GLU A 58 12.53 10.76 -6.53
N THR A 59 12.27 9.78 -5.67
CA THR A 59 11.27 8.74 -5.92
C THR A 59 9.87 9.34 -6.04
N ALA A 60 9.48 10.23 -5.13
CA ALA A 60 8.20 10.91 -5.16
C ALA A 60 8.06 11.77 -6.43
N ALA A 61 9.10 12.54 -6.79
CA ALA A 61 9.11 13.36 -7.99
C ALA A 61 8.96 12.51 -9.27
N MET A 62 9.65 11.37 -9.34
CA MET A 62 9.51 10.43 -10.45
C MET A 62 8.08 9.87 -10.56
N ILE A 63 7.47 9.46 -9.44
CA ILE A 63 6.10 8.95 -9.41
C ILE A 63 5.12 10.02 -9.88
N LEU A 64 5.25 11.24 -9.38
CA LEU A 64 4.42 12.38 -9.78
C LEU A 64 4.60 12.73 -11.26
N ALA A 65 5.82 12.70 -11.78
CA ALA A 65 6.10 12.94 -13.20
C ALA A 65 5.45 11.89 -14.12
N CYS A 66 5.27 10.66 -13.62
CA CYS A 66 4.48 9.62 -14.31
C CYS A 66 2.96 9.82 -14.19
N GLY A 67 2.50 10.88 -13.53
CA GLY A 67 1.09 11.13 -13.26
C GLY A 67 0.48 10.25 -12.17
N ALA A 68 1.28 9.46 -11.47
CA ALA A 68 0.82 8.52 -10.44
C ALA A 68 0.68 9.19 -9.06
N ILE A 69 0.08 8.46 -8.12
CA ILE A 69 -0.04 8.86 -6.72
C ILE A 69 1.09 8.19 -5.92
N PRO A 70 1.97 8.93 -5.25
CA PRO A 70 2.95 8.35 -4.35
C PRO A 70 2.26 7.62 -3.19
N MET A 71 2.58 6.35 -2.99
CA MET A 71 2.01 5.53 -1.92
C MET A 71 3.13 4.98 -1.03
N TYR A 72 3.00 5.18 0.27
CA TYR A 72 3.86 4.54 1.25
C TYR A 72 3.26 3.18 1.67
N ALA A 73 4.04 2.11 1.55
CA ALA A 73 3.62 0.78 2.00
C ALA A 73 3.87 0.64 3.50
N TRP A 74 2.84 0.82 4.30
CA TRP A 74 2.89 0.62 5.75
C TRP A 74 2.71 -0.86 6.09
N LEU A 75 3.62 -1.41 6.88
CA LEU A 75 3.68 -2.84 7.17
C LEU A 75 2.89 -3.22 8.43
N ASP A 76 3.34 -2.79 9.60
CA ASP A 76 2.72 -3.24 10.86
C ASP A 76 2.96 -2.32 12.08
N GLY A 77 3.66 -1.21 11.91
CA GLY A 77 3.92 -0.24 12.98
C GLY A 77 4.89 -0.71 14.06
N THR A 78 5.64 -1.80 13.86
CA THR A 78 6.55 -2.33 14.88
C THR A 78 8.02 -2.01 14.62
N ASN A 79 8.38 -1.63 13.39
CA ASN A 79 9.73 -1.17 13.09
C ASN A 79 9.94 0.30 13.51
N SER A 80 11.20 0.73 13.63
CA SER A 80 11.55 2.08 14.11
C SER A 80 11.01 3.21 13.22
N GLY A 81 10.80 2.96 11.93
CA GLY A 81 10.26 3.96 11.00
C GLY A 81 8.73 4.10 11.05
N GLU A 82 8.03 3.11 11.61
CA GLU A 82 6.56 3.06 11.64
C GLU A 82 5.98 3.10 13.07
N SER A 83 6.81 2.99 14.10
CA SER A 83 6.37 2.85 15.49
C SER A 83 5.63 4.08 16.02
N ASP A 84 5.91 5.26 15.46
CA ASP A 84 5.22 6.52 15.71
C ASP A 84 4.46 6.95 14.46
N ALA A 85 3.14 6.77 14.49
CA ALA A 85 2.28 7.07 13.36
C ALA A 85 2.20 8.57 13.03
N GLU A 86 2.28 9.46 14.05
CA GLU A 86 2.28 10.92 13.82
C GLU A 86 3.54 11.36 13.09
N LEU A 87 4.68 10.97 13.62
CA LEU A 87 5.98 11.32 13.03
C LEU A 87 6.09 10.79 11.58
N LEU A 88 5.57 9.59 11.33
CA LEU A 88 5.53 9.00 9.98
C LEU A 88 4.68 9.85 9.03
N LEU A 89 3.47 10.21 9.45
CA LEU A 89 2.56 10.99 8.61
C LEU A 89 3.07 12.42 8.40
N ASP A 90 3.70 13.02 9.41
CA ASP A 90 4.34 14.34 9.29
C ASP A 90 5.51 14.31 8.31
N PHE A 91 6.30 13.23 8.31
CA PHE A 91 7.40 13.04 7.37
C PHE A 91 6.93 13.05 5.91
N PHE A 92 5.76 12.46 5.62
CA PHE A 92 5.19 12.43 4.27
C PHE A 92 4.30 13.64 3.94
N ALA A 93 3.96 14.51 4.90
CA ALA A 93 3.06 15.65 4.68
C ALA A 93 3.53 16.62 3.60
N GLY A 94 4.85 16.71 3.37
CA GLY A 94 5.44 17.50 2.29
C GLY A 94 5.36 16.87 0.89
N THR A 95 4.90 15.62 0.78
CA THR A 95 4.78 14.94 -0.52
C THR A 95 3.38 15.17 -1.09
N PRO A 96 3.24 15.84 -2.25
CA PRO A 96 1.93 16.15 -2.82
C PRO A 96 1.08 14.89 -3.06
N GLY A 97 -0.11 14.87 -2.49
CA GLY A 97 -1.12 13.85 -2.74
C GLY A 97 -0.66 12.43 -2.44
N PHE A 98 0.20 12.24 -1.44
CA PHE A 98 0.59 10.90 -1.04
C PHE A 98 -0.57 10.15 -0.40
N GLY A 99 -0.49 8.81 -0.44
CA GLY A 99 -1.42 7.92 0.25
C GLY A 99 -0.68 6.80 0.98
N LEU A 100 -1.43 6.00 1.72
CA LEU A 100 -0.92 4.82 2.40
C LEU A 100 -1.48 3.55 1.76
N ASN A 101 -0.61 2.58 1.53
CA ASN A 101 -1.00 1.21 1.23
C ASN A 101 -0.75 0.35 2.47
N ILE A 102 -1.83 -0.13 3.06
CA ILE A 102 -1.78 -1.04 4.22
C ILE A 102 -1.63 -2.47 3.71
N VAL A 103 -0.81 -3.28 4.40
CA VAL A 103 -0.70 -4.72 4.14
C VAL A 103 -1.42 -5.47 5.28
N PRO A 104 -2.75 -5.72 5.19
CA PRO A 104 -3.57 -6.13 6.33
C PRO A 104 -3.16 -7.48 6.91
N ASP A 105 -2.82 -8.45 6.07
CA ASP A 105 -2.47 -9.81 6.49
C ASP A 105 -1.27 -9.85 7.48
N ARG A 106 -0.38 -8.87 7.42
CA ARG A 106 0.75 -8.74 8.35
C ARG A 106 0.34 -8.32 9.75
N ASN A 107 -0.89 -7.83 9.94
CA ASN A 107 -1.35 -7.22 11.18
C ASN A 107 -2.30 -8.11 11.99
N TRP A 108 -3.15 -8.89 11.33
CA TRP A 108 -4.19 -9.66 12.00
C TRP A 108 -4.03 -11.18 11.85
N ASN A 109 -3.48 -11.68 10.74
CA ASN A 109 -3.35 -13.10 10.47
C ASN A 109 -2.09 -13.70 11.13
N LEU A 110 -1.98 -13.55 12.44
CA LEU A 110 -0.83 -13.96 13.22
C LEU A 110 -1.21 -15.04 14.24
N ARG A 111 -0.29 -16.00 14.44
CA ARG A 111 -0.50 -17.11 15.39
C ARG A 111 -0.34 -16.69 16.84
N ASP A 112 0.60 -15.76 17.12
CA ASP A 112 0.83 -15.25 18.48
C ASP A 112 -0.22 -14.20 18.84
N PRO A 113 -1.05 -14.43 19.87
CA PRO A 113 -2.11 -13.50 20.25
C PRO A 113 -1.60 -12.15 20.73
N SER A 114 -0.44 -12.10 21.38
CA SER A 114 0.14 -10.85 21.92
C SER A 114 0.68 -9.99 20.78
N GLU A 115 1.41 -10.59 19.84
CA GLU A 115 1.88 -9.92 18.63
C GLU A 115 0.71 -9.41 17.79
N ARG A 116 -0.32 -10.24 17.57
CA ARG A 116 -1.54 -9.86 16.87
C ARG A 116 -2.21 -8.66 17.54
N ALA A 117 -2.42 -8.70 18.86
CA ALA A 117 -3.05 -7.60 19.60
C ALA A 117 -2.26 -6.29 19.49
N LEU A 118 -0.93 -6.35 19.50
CA LEU A 118 -0.07 -5.19 19.29
C LEU A 118 -0.25 -4.61 17.89
N LYS A 119 -0.13 -5.43 16.84
CA LYS A 119 -0.17 -4.98 15.46
C LYS A 119 -1.56 -4.48 15.05
N VAL A 120 -2.64 -5.11 15.55
CA VAL A 120 -4.01 -4.60 15.36
C VAL A 120 -4.19 -3.22 16.00
N ARG A 121 -3.64 -2.99 17.21
CA ARG A 121 -3.68 -1.63 17.79
C ARG A 121 -2.94 -0.61 16.91
N LYS A 122 -1.77 -0.97 16.38
CA LYS A 122 -1.00 -0.11 15.47
C LYS A 122 -1.75 0.14 14.15
N LEU A 123 -2.42 -0.86 13.61
CA LEU A 123 -3.30 -0.71 12.45
C LEU A 123 -4.44 0.27 12.73
N ASN A 124 -5.13 0.12 13.86
CA ASN A 124 -6.19 1.04 14.25
C ASN A 124 -5.68 2.48 14.39
N GLU A 125 -4.49 2.66 14.99
CA GLU A 125 -3.86 3.95 15.17
C GLU A 125 -3.56 4.63 13.83
N ILE A 126 -2.84 3.95 12.91
CA ILE A 126 -2.45 4.55 11.63
C ILE A 126 -3.66 4.85 10.74
N VAL A 127 -4.67 3.97 10.72
CA VAL A 127 -5.89 4.20 9.93
C VAL A 127 -6.68 5.39 10.47
N SER A 128 -6.84 5.51 11.80
CA SER A 128 -7.52 6.67 12.41
C SER A 128 -6.84 7.98 12.03
N LYS A 129 -5.52 8.07 12.25
CA LYS A 129 -4.72 9.27 11.98
C LYS A 129 -4.69 9.63 10.49
N ALA A 130 -4.61 8.65 9.61
CA ALA A 130 -4.66 8.89 8.17
C ALA A 130 -6.04 9.43 7.73
N ARG A 131 -7.14 8.92 8.31
CA ARG A 131 -8.49 9.43 8.04
C ARG A 131 -8.67 10.87 8.54
N GLU A 132 -8.20 11.20 9.74
CA GLU A 132 -8.22 12.55 10.31
C GLU A 132 -7.50 13.57 9.40
N ARG A 133 -6.46 13.12 8.71
CA ARG A 133 -5.66 13.92 7.77
C ARG A 133 -6.12 13.81 6.31
N HIS A 134 -7.23 13.14 6.06
CA HIS A 134 -7.77 12.88 4.71
C HIS A 134 -6.77 12.18 3.77
N ILE A 135 -5.86 11.35 4.29
CA ILE A 135 -4.89 10.60 3.48
C ILE A 135 -5.59 9.39 2.86
N PRO A 136 -5.57 9.22 1.52
CA PRO A 136 -6.14 8.04 0.88
C PRO A 136 -5.48 6.75 1.39
N LEU A 137 -6.31 5.78 1.76
CA LEU A 137 -5.87 4.48 2.26
C LEU A 137 -6.22 3.39 1.25
N SER A 138 -5.24 2.61 0.82
CA SER A 138 -5.50 1.37 0.08
C SER A 138 -5.10 0.16 0.91
N ALA A 139 -5.72 -0.97 0.64
CA ALA A 139 -5.29 -2.26 1.14
C ALA A 139 -4.68 -3.05 -0.01
N GLY A 140 -3.47 -3.53 0.17
CA GLY A 140 -2.75 -4.32 -0.82
C GLY A 140 -2.20 -5.60 -0.21
N THR A 141 -2.55 -6.75 -0.78
CA THR A 141 -1.96 -8.03 -0.38
C THR A 141 -0.50 -8.11 -0.79
N GLU A 142 0.34 -8.62 0.09
CA GLU A 142 1.73 -8.93 -0.22
C GLU A 142 1.86 -10.41 -0.56
N ILE A 143 1.55 -10.80 -1.81
CA ILE A 143 1.55 -12.20 -2.24
C ILE A 143 3.00 -12.65 -2.51
N ASN A 144 3.62 -13.22 -1.48
CA ASN A 144 4.98 -13.76 -1.57
C ASN A 144 5.04 -15.28 -1.77
N ASN A 145 3.93 -15.98 -1.58
CA ASN A 145 3.82 -17.43 -1.74
C ASN A 145 2.37 -17.85 -2.01
N ALA A 146 2.19 -19.06 -2.50
CA ALA A 146 0.88 -19.61 -2.90
C ALA A 146 -0.13 -19.79 -1.74
N ALA A 147 0.32 -19.72 -0.49
CA ALA A 147 -0.56 -19.87 0.68
C ALA A 147 -1.19 -18.53 1.13
N GLN A 148 -0.74 -17.40 0.57
CA GLN A 148 -1.30 -16.09 0.89
C GLN A 148 -2.57 -15.85 0.08
N PRO A 149 -3.61 -15.25 0.69
CA PRO A 149 -4.86 -14.94 0.01
C PRO A 149 -4.64 -13.86 -1.05
N MET A 150 -5.38 -13.93 -2.16
CA MET A 150 -5.38 -12.86 -3.18
C MET A 150 -6.17 -11.64 -2.72
N VAL A 151 -7.10 -11.82 -1.79
CA VAL A 151 -7.94 -10.77 -1.21
C VAL A 151 -7.94 -10.95 0.29
N ASP A 152 -7.75 -9.85 1.02
CA ASP A 152 -7.82 -9.85 2.48
C ASP A 152 -9.23 -10.14 2.98
N HIS A 153 -9.33 -10.71 4.20
CA HIS A 153 -10.61 -11.02 4.83
C HIS A 153 -11.22 -9.78 5.50
N PHE A 154 -11.75 -8.86 4.70
CA PHE A 154 -12.36 -7.61 5.21
C PHE A 154 -13.54 -7.81 6.15
N ASP A 155 -14.13 -9.01 6.19
CA ASP A 155 -15.16 -9.39 7.16
C ASP A 155 -14.61 -9.79 8.52
N SER A 156 -13.29 -9.93 8.68
CA SER A 156 -12.68 -10.23 9.98
C SER A 156 -12.97 -9.12 10.99
N PRO A 157 -13.07 -9.43 12.29
CA PRO A 157 -13.30 -8.42 13.33
C PRO A 157 -12.26 -7.30 13.33
N GLU A 158 -11.03 -7.60 12.92
CA GLU A 158 -9.91 -6.67 12.90
C GLU A 158 -9.96 -5.71 11.70
N LEU A 159 -10.44 -6.16 10.53
CA LEU A 159 -10.45 -5.35 9.31
C LEU A 159 -11.79 -4.69 9.03
N ARG A 160 -12.90 -5.28 9.48
CA ARG A 160 -14.26 -4.75 9.25
C ARG A 160 -14.40 -3.27 9.63
N PRO A 161 -13.86 -2.77 10.76
CA PRO A 161 -13.96 -1.35 11.10
C PRO A 161 -13.30 -0.40 10.10
N HIS A 162 -12.41 -0.92 9.26
CA HIS A 162 -11.61 -0.16 8.30
C HIS A 162 -12.04 -0.39 6.85
N ALA A 163 -12.93 -1.35 6.58
CA ALA A 163 -13.32 -1.77 5.23
C ALA A 163 -13.83 -0.60 4.37
N GLU A 164 -14.62 0.30 4.94
CA GLU A 164 -15.13 1.49 4.25
C GLU A 164 -13.96 2.42 3.84
N ALA A 165 -13.00 2.67 4.73
CA ALA A 165 -11.86 3.53 4.43
C ALA A 165 -10.98 2.94 3.30
N PHE A 166 -10.79 1.63 3.28
CA PHE A 166 -10.08 0.95 2.20
C PHE A 166 -10.86 0.97 0.88
N LEU A 167 -12.19 0.82 0.93
CA LEU A 167 -13.04 0.95 -0.27
C LEU A 167 -12.98 2.38 -0.82
N ASP A 168 -13.12 3.39 0.02
CA ASP A 168 -13.02 4.79 -0.38
C ASP A 168 -11.66 5.10 -1.03
N GLY A 169 -10.57 4.64 -0.42
CA GLY A 169 -9.23 4.77 -1.00
C GLY A 169 -9.10 4.06 -2.35
N GLY A 170 -9.63 2.86 -2.47
CA GLY A 170 -9.68 2.12 -3.74
C GLY A 170 -10.47 2.88 -4.81
N LEU A 171 -11.60 3.48 -4.46
CA LEU A 171 -12.39 4.32 -5.37
C LEU A 171 -11.65 5.60 -5.77
N ILE A 172 -10.92 6.25 -4.84
CA ILE A 172 -10.07 7.40 -5.16
C ILE A 172 -8.99 7.03 -6.19
N LEU A 173 -8.30 5.92 -5.98
CA LEU A 173 -7.25 5.44 -6.89
C LEU A 173 -7.81 5.05 -8.26
N TRP A 174 -8.98 4.41 -8.28
CA TRP A 174 -9.67 4.07 -9.52
C TRP A 174 -10.16 5.31 -10.26
N GLY A 175 -10.78 6.25 -9.54
CA GLY A 175 -11.22 7.54 -10.10
C GLY A 175 -10.06 8.35 -10.67
N HIS A 176 -8.92 8.40 -9.97
CA HIS A 176 -7.69 8.97 -10.49
C HIS A 176 -7.27 8.30 -11.81
N SER A 177 -7.20 6.98 -11.84
CA SER A 177 -6.76 6.23 -13.02
C SER A 177 -7.70 6.42 -14.22
N LEU A 178 -9.01 6.40 -13.96
CA LEU A 178 -10.05 6.61 -14.96
C LEU A 178 -9.98 8.01 -15.56
N LEU A 179 -9.94 9.04 -14.73
CA LEU A 179 -9.94 10.43 -15.18
C LEU A 179 -8.60 10.82 -15.82
N LEU A 180 -7.48 10.34 -15.30
CA LEU A 180 -6.17 10.58 -15.91
C LEU A 180 -6.10 9.97 -17.31
N ARG A 181 -6.50 8.70 -17.44
CA ARG A 181 -6.44 7.96 -18.71
C ARG A 181 -7.32 8.58 -19.78
N HIS A 182 -8.51 8.99 -19.44
CA HIS A 182 -9.53 9.41 -20.40
C HIS A 182 -9.65 10.92 -20.59
N GLY A 183 -9.28 11.71 -19.57
CA GLY A 183 -9.41 13.16 -19.57
C GLY A 183 -8.12 13.94 -19.26
N GLY A 184 -7.06 13.29 -18.82
CA GLY A 184 -5.86 13.98 -18.33
C GLY A 184 -6.05 14.63 -16.94
N PHE A 185 -7.18 14.37 -16.26
CA PHE A 185 -7.52 14.95 -14.95
C PHE A 185 -7.15 13.95 -13.84
N GLY A 186 -5.86 13.85 -13.53
CA GLY A 186 -5.37 13.02 -12.44
C GLY A 186 -5.43 13.69 -11.08
N TYR A 187 -5.33 12.91 -10.01
CA TYR A 187 -5.39 13.37 -8.62
C TYR A 187 -4.38 14.49 -8.28
N ASN A 188 -3.18 14.42 -8.86
CA ASN A 188 -2.11 15.40 -8.72
C ASN A 188 -1.90 16.24 -9.99
N SER A 189 -2.88 16.28 -10.90
CA SER A 189 -2.78 17.10 -12.12
C SER A 189 -2.91 18.61 -11.81
N PRO A 190 -2.40 19.48 -12.68
CA PRO A 190 -2.59 20.93 -12.56
C PRO A 190 -4.08 21.33 -12.46
N GLN A 191 -4.96 20.62 -13.17
CA GLN A 191 -6.40 20.85 -13.15
C GLN A 191 -6.99 20.53 -11.77
N ALA A 192 -6.59 19.40 -11.15
CA ALA A 192 -7.04 19.07 -9.80
C ALA A 192 -6.51 20.06 -8.76
N HIS A 193 -5.26 20.49 -8.88
CA HIS A 193 -4.72 21.54 -8.02
C HIS A 193 -5.45 22.88 -8.18
N SER A 194 -5.80 23.25 -9.40
CA SER A 194 -6.58 24.48 -9.67
C SER A 194 -8.00 24.39 -9.10
N ALA A 195 -8.64 23.21 -9.23
CA ALA A 195 -10.04 23.03 -8.83
C ALA A 195 -10.24 22.90 -7.31
N PHE A 196 -9.31 22.28 -6.60
CA PHE A 196 -9.45 21.96 -5.17
C PHE A 196 -8.47 22.73 -4.28
N GLY A 197 -7.41 23.33 -4.84
CA GLY A 197 -6.38 24.00 -4.03
C GLY A 197 -5.80 23.05 -2.97
N GLY A 198 -5.84 23.51 -1.70
CA GLY A 198 -5.43 22.72 -0.53
C GLY A 198 -6.53 21.87 0.10
N ASP A 199 -7.77 21.88 -0.43
CA ASP A 199 -8.88 21.11 0.11
C ASP A 199 -8.78 19.63 -0.31
N VAL A 200 -8.02 18.89 0.50
CA VAL A 200 -7.80 17.44 0.27
C VAL A 200 -9.10 16.66 0.44
N ALA A 201 -9.98 17.06 1.36
CA ALA A 201 -11.26 16.38 1.59
C ALA A 201 -12.18 16.50 0.37
N ALA A 202 -12.33 17.68 -0.20
CA ALA A 202 -13.11 17.90 -1.43
C ALA A 202 -12.51 17.15 -2.62
N ARG A 203 -11.18 17.14 -2.77
CA ARG A 203 -10.49 16.36 -3.80
C ARG A 203 -10.75 14.88 -3.66
N ASN A 204 -10.62 14.32 -2.46
CA ASN A 204 -10.91 12.91 -2.19
C ASN A 204 -12.37 12.56 -2.53
N ALA A 205 -13.32 13.38 -2.09
CA ALA A 205 -14.74 13.18 -2.39
C ALA A 205 -15.01 13.12 -3.91
N PHE A 206 -14.41 14.04 -4.66
CA PHE A 206 -14.53 14.06 -6.11
C PHE A 206 -13.98 12.81 -6.79
N PHE A 207 -12.74 12.40 -6.45
CA PHE A 207 -12.13 11.23 -7.08
C PHE A 207 -12.81 9.93 -6.63
N ARG A 208 -13.29 9.85 -5.39
CA ARG A 208 -14.12 8.74 -4.89
C ARG A 208 -15.42 8.62 -5.69
N GLU A 209 -16.12 9.73 -5.90
CA GLU A 209 -17.34 9.76 -6.69
C GLU A 209 -17.09 9.36 -8.14
N ALA A 210 -16.04 9.90 -8.77
CA ALA A 210 -15.64 9.51 -10.11
C ALA A 210 -15.32 8.00 -10.21
N GLY A 211 -14.65 7.44 -9.19
CA GLY A 211 -14.33 6.02 -9.15
C GLY A 211 -15.54 5.11 -8.93
N ALA A 212 -16.62 5.64 -8.37
CA ALA A 212 -17.89 4.90 -8.22
C ALA A 212 -18.75 4.92 -9.51
N ARG A 213 -18.36 5.70 -10.52
CA ARG A 213 -19.09 5.79 -11.79
C ARG A 213 -18.62 4.72 -12.80
N PRO A 214 -19.48 4.34 -13.75
CA PRO A 214 -19.08 3.43 -14.83
C PRO A 214 -18.00 4.06 -15.72
N VAL A 215 -17.25 3.20 -16.43
CA VAL A 215 -16.28 3.66 -17.42
C VAL A 215 -17.01 4.31 -18.59
N PRO A 216 -16.69 5.56 -18.96
CA PRO A 216 -17.39 6.27 -20.01
C PRO A 216 -17.09 5.68 -21.39
N HIS A 217 -18.09 5.71 -22.28
CA HIS A 217 -18.02 5.21 -23.67
C HIS A 217 -18.55 6.25 -24.67
N GLY A 218 -18.17 6.10 -25.93
CA GLY A 218 -18.74 6.89 -27.02
C GLY A 218 -18.65 8.40 -26.81
N SER A 219 -19.78 9.10 -26.85
CA SER A 219 -19.90 10.55 -26.68
C SER A 219 -19.49 11.02 -25.27
N ALA A 220 -19.69 10.18 -24.24
CA ALA A 220 -19.30 10.49 -22.87
C ALA A 220 -17.78 10.72 -22.76
N LEU A 221 -16.95 9.98 -23.49
CA LEU A 221 -15.51 10.21 -23.56
C LEU A 221 -15.14 11.58 -24.14
N HIS A 222 -15.87 12.04 -25.16
CA HIS A 222 -15.66 13.37 -25.73
C HIS A 222 -16.02 14.48 -24.72
N ASN A 223 -17.16 14.34 -24.08
CA ASN A 223 -17.64 15.27 -23.05
C ASN A 223 -16.68 15.30 -21.86
N LEU A 224 -16.20 14.14 -21.41
CA LEU A 224 -15.22 14.02 -20.32
C LEU A 224 -13.92 14.77 -20.64
N ARG A 225 -13.39 14.60 -21.87
CA ARG A 225 -12.17 15.30 -22.27
C ARG A 225 -12.34 16.81 -22.29
N ALA A 226 -13.47 17.30 -22.80
CA ALA A 226 -13.79 18.72 -22.82
C ALA A 226 -13.91 19.31 -21.41
N ALA A 227 -14.67 18.63 -20.52
CA ALA A 227 -14.83 19.04 -19.13
C ALA A 227 -13.52 19.01 -18.35
N SER A 228 -12.71 17.96 -18.54
CA SER A 228 -11.39 17.81 -17.90
C SER A 228 -10.43 18.90 -18.33
N LYS A 229 -10.41 19.27 -19.60
CA LYS A 229 -9.60 20.37 -20.15
C LYS A 229 -10.03 21.72 -19.57
N ALA A 230 -11.33 21.92 -19.35
CA ALA A 230 -11.86 23.13 -18.72
C ALA A 230 -11.57 23.19 -17.21
N GLY A 231 -11.20 22.09 -16.58
CA GLY A 231 -10.93 22.01 -15.15
C GLY A 231 -12.20 22.15 -14.30
N ASP A 232 -13.39 21.80 -14.84
CA ASP A 232 -14.67 21.84 -14.11
C ASP A 232 -15.06 20.50 -13.53
N PRO A 233 -14.89 20.29 -12.20
CA PRO A 233 -15.20 19.00 -11.56
C PRO A 233 -16.67 18.57 -11.72
N LYS A 234 -17.62 19.52 -11.69
CA LYS A 234 -19.04 19.21 -11.83
C LYS A 234 -19.38 18.73 -13.25
N ALA A 235 -18.77 19.36 -14.26
CA ALA A 235 -18.93 18.91 -15.63
C ALA A 235 -18.27 17.55 -15.88
N VAL A 236 -17.12 17.28 -15.24
CA VAL A 236 -16.44 15.98 -15.28
C VAL A 236 -17.35 14.88 -14.73
N LEU A 237 -17.93 15.08 -13.54
CA LEU A 237 -18.83 14.08 -12.94
C LEU A 237 -20.09 13.85 -13.81
N ARG A 238 -20.71 14.92 -14.33
CA ARG A 238 -21.85 14.80 -15.27
C ARG A 238 -21.50 14.00 -16.52
N ALA A 239 -20.29 14.15 -17.05
CA ALA A 239 -19.84 13.39 -18.21
C ALA A 239 -19.64 11.88 -17.94
N LEU A 240 -19.59 11.45 -16.70
CA LEU A 240 -19.53 10.05 -16.28
C LEU A 240 -20.93 9.43 -16.04
N GLU A 241 -22.00 10.24 -16.08
CA GLU A 241 -23.39 9.77 -15.84
C GLU A 241 -24.07 9.24 -17.12
N THR A 242 -23.48 9.48 -18.28
CA THR A 242 -24.01 9.13 -19.61
C THR A 242 -23.28 7.96 -20.23
#